data_dd6f5d17a0985deecdc969817c634d2c
#
_entry.id   dd6f5d17a0985deecdc969817c634d2c
#
_cell.length_a   1.000
_cell.length_b   1.000
_cell.length_c   1.000
_cell.angle_alpha   90.00
_cell.angle_beta   90.00
_cell.angle_gamma   90.00
#
_symmetry.space_group_name_H-M   'P 1'
#
loop_
_entity.id
_entity.type
_entity.pdbx_description
1 polymer ?
#
loop_
_entity_poly.entity_id
_entity_poly.type
_entity_poly.pdbx_seq_one_letter_code
_entity_poly.pdbx_strand_id
1 'polypeptide(L)'
;MIRAAQASYDSCLRMKIVKLEFFPASIGYTHREVSSQVNRDGVSDVVIKATTDDGLVGWGEACSGANVASVEQALRAMEPFVVGRSPWSSEAIREDLWHKGIWMFRKPTASFAYAGIDMALWDICGKACDQPVYNLFGGKVRDSADYFYYLARGTEESLTQQCRDGVQRGYRVFYLKVGLDIDAEYKMLRVVRQAIGSERRLRLDANGAWTVNQALRNLDLLDEFQIDFIEQPVSQDPVTNMQEVRARSRVAVCANEGMWTAEEAYQQITKRTADVYCFSSYWVGSLAQFQRLCRVAAMEGLQICKHTHGEFGIAAAAAHHILLTLPNVVAGNQQTAQMMCDDVLKHPLPIASGPKWGVPEGPGLGIDVDEEKVRRYHESYQSSGQFVPYDPALI
;
A
#
# COMPACT_ATOMS: atom_id res chain seq x y z
N MET A 1 19.92 1.58 38.79
CA MET A 1 18.90 1.85 37.78
C MET A 1 19.30 2.96 36.79
N ILE A 2 19.59 4.20 37.22
CA ILE A 2 19.90 5.32 36.29
C ILE A 2 21.11 5.04 35.38
N ARG A 3 22.21 4.47 35.89
CA ARG A 3 23.42 4.15 35.08
C ARG A 3 23.15 3.03 34.05
N ALA A 4 22.31 2.06 34.34
CA ALA A 4 21.93 1.00 33.40
C ALA A 4 21.01 1.56 32.28
N ALA A 5 20.06 2.43 32.63
CA ALA A 5 19.23 3.11 31.67
C ALA A 5 20.05 4.04 30.74
N GLN A 6 21.06 4.73 31.30
CA GLN A 6 21.95 5.59 30.50
C GLN A 6 22.83 4.77 29.54
N ALA A 7 23.37 3.63 30.00
CA ALA A 7 24.15 2.73 29.13
C ALA A 7 23.30 2.12 28.00
N SER A 8 22.05 1.77 28.27
CA SER A 8 21.10 1.29 27.27
C SER A 8 20.75 2.38 26.25
N TYR A 9 20.54 3.62 26.70
CA TYR A 9 20.27 4.77 25.84
C TYR A 9 21.48 5.09 24.94
N ASP A 10 22.69 5.12 25.48
CA ASP A 10 23.92 5.37 24.73
C ASP A 10 24.21 4.26 23.71
N SER A 11 23.91 3.00 24.03
CA SER A 11 24.01 1.86 23.11
C SER A 11 23.02 2.02 21.94
N CYS A 12 21.76 2.35 22.24
CA CYS A 12 20.72 2.54 21.25
C CYS A 12 21.09 3.65 20.21
N LEU A 13 21.70 4.74 20.66
CA LEU A 13 22.13 5.83 19.77
C LEU A 13 23.36 5.49 18.91
N ARG A 14 24.19 4.55 19.36
CA ARG A 14 25.41 4.12 18.64
C ARG A 14 25.22 2.95 17.69
N MET A 15 24.07 2.30 17.75
CA MET A 15 23.68 1.18 16.89
C MET A 15 23.90 1.49 15.41
N LYS A 16 24.45 0.53 14.67
CA LYS A 16 24.70 0.64 13.23
C LYS A 16 24.17 -0.56 12.49
N ILE A 17 23.64 -0.33 11.30
CA ILE A 17 23.31 -1.40 10.36
C ILE A 17 24.62 -2.02 9.86
N VAL A 18 24.77 -3.32 10.03
CA VAL A 18 25.93 -4.08 9.54
C VAL A 18 25.64 -4.95 8.33
N LYS A 19 24.35 -5.26 8.08
CA LYS A 19 23.96 -6.13 6.97
C LYS A 19 22.55 -5.80 6.47
N LEU A 20 22.40 -5.83 5.14
CA LEU A 20 21.12 -5.90 4.45
C LEU A 20 21.06 -7.19 3.64
N GLU A 21 19.92 -7.86 3.67
CA GLU A 21 19.62 -9.05 2.87
C GLU A 21 18.33 -8.82 2.11
N PHE A 22 18.30 -9.21 0.84
CA PHE A 22 17.19 -8.97 -0.08
C PHE A 22 16.68 -10.30 -0.61
N PHE A 23 15.39 -10.54 -0.43
CA PHE A 23 14.70 -11.76 -0.83
C PHE A 23 13.54 -11.41 -1.76
N PRO A 24 13.76 -11.29 -3.09
CA PRO A 24 12.65 -11.28 -4.03
C PRO A 24 11.77 -12.50 -3.81
N ALA A 25 10.48 -12.32 -3.64
CA ALA A 25 9.54 -13.37 -3.27
C ALA A 25 8.25 -13.26 -4.10
N SER A 26 7.64 -14.40 -4.44
CA SER A 26 6.41 -14.48 -5.22
C SER A 26 5.37 -15.32 -4.50
N ILE A 27 4.17 -14.74 -4.25
CA ILE A 27 3.04 -15.41 -3.59
C ILE A 27 1.80 -15.29 -4.48
N GLY A 28 1.14 -16.43 -4.72
CA GLY A 28 -0.07 -16.51 -5.55
C GLY A 28 -1.31 -15.95 -4.86
N TYR A 29 -2.29 -15.56 -5.68
CA TYR A 29 -3.65 -15.22 -5.26
C TYR A 29 -4.60 -16.40 -5.37
N THR A 30 -5.64 -16.39 -4.58
CA THR A 30 -6.77 -17.34 -4.68
C THR A 30 -7.70 -17.04 -5.86
N HIS A 31 -7.69 -15.80 -6.35
CA HIS A 31 -8.48 -15.32 -7.48
C HIS A 31 -7.64 -14.40 -8.33
N ARG A 32 -7.80 -14.49 -9.65
CA ARG A 32 -7.12 -13.61 -10.60
C ARG A 32 -7.58 -12.16 -10.42
N GLU A 33 -6.63 -11.24 -10.32
CA GLU A 33 -6.89 -9.81 -10.36
C GLU A 33 -6.97 -9.34 -11.80
N VAL A 34 -8.10 -8.71 -12.19
CA VAL A 34 -8.33 -8.19 -13.53
C VAL A 34 -8.83 -6.76 -13.46
N SER A 35 -8.11 -5.85 -14.12
CA SER A 35 -8.51 -4.44 -14.32
C SER A 35 -8.18 -4.00 -15.75
N SER A 36 -8.33 -2.72 -16.05
CA SER A 36 -7.91 -2.13 -17.33
C SER A 36 -6.38 -2.13 -17.53
N GLN A 37 -5.60 -2.25 -16.46
CA GLN A 37 -4.12 -2.20 -16.50
C GLN A 37 -3.46 -3.48 -15.96
N VAL A 38 -4.19 -4.29 -15.17
CA VAL A 38 -3.62 -5.43 -14.45
C VAL A 38 -4.39 -6.70 -14.77
N ASN A 39 -3.64 -7.76 -15.06
CA ASN A 39 -4.15 -9.13 -15.20
C ASN A 39 -3.10 -10.09 -14.63
N ARG A 40 -3.27 -10.50 -13.35
CA ARG A 40 -2.25 -11.31 -12.66
C ARG A 40 -2.86 -12.27 -11.64
N ASP A 41 -2.10 -13.32 -11.33
CA ASP A 41 -2.47 -14.40 -10.39
C ASP A 41 -1.69 -14.35 -9.06
N GLY A 42 -0.99 -13.24 -8.78
CA GLY A 42 -0.23 -13.10 -7.56
C GLY A 42 0.53 -11.78 -7.46
N VAL A 43 1.35 -11.67 -6.45
CA VAL A 43 2.21 -10.52 -6.16
C VAL A 43 3.66 -10.97 -5.99
N SER A 44 4.59 -10.11 -6.38
CA SER A 44 6.02 -10.33 -6.20
C SER A 44 6.67 -9.06 -5.69
N ASP A 45 7.31 -9.15 -4.53
CA ASP A 45 7.96 -8.05 -3.84
C ASP A 45 9.32 -8.48 -3.31
N VAL A 46 10.12 -7.55 -2.78
CA VAL A 46 11.42 -7.85 -2.18
C VAL A 46 11.31 -7.71 -0.66
N VAL A 47 11.40 -8.82 0.06
CA VAL A 47 11.53 -8.80 1.53
C VAL A 47 12.96 -8.39 1.89
N ILE A 48 13.08 -7.50 2.86
CA ILE A 48 14.35 -6.92 3.33
C ILE A 48 14.56 -7.31 4.79
N LYS A 49 15.74 -7.86 5.08
CA LYS A 49 16.22 -8.12 6.44
C LYS A 49 17.39 -7.19 6.71
N ALA A 50 17.25 -6.29 7.68
CA ALA A 50 18.31 -5.42 8.16
C ALA A 50 18.81 -5.92 9.53
N THR A 51 20.13 -6.04 9.72
CA THR A 51 20.74 -6.47 10.97
C THR A 51 21.69 -5.41 11.50
N THR A 52 21.61 -5.15 12.79
CA THR A 52 22.47 -4.21 13.51
C THR A 52 23.69 -4.87 14.13
N ASP A 53 24.69 -4.07 14.54
CA ASP A 53 25.91 -4.53 15.21
C ASP A 53 25.67 -5.15 16.59
N ASP A 54 24.55 -4.89 17.24
CA ASP A 54 24.12 -5.53 18.48
C ASP A 54 23.14 -6.71 18.26
N GLY A 55 22.88 -7.08 16.99
CA GLY A 55 22.11 -8.25 16.60
C GLY A 55 20.61 -8.05 16.50
N LEU A 56 20.08 -6.82 16.65
CA LEU A 56 18.68 -6.55 16.34
C LEU A 56 18.39 -6.74 14.85
N VAL A 57 17.22 -7.31 14.56
CA VAL A 57 16.74 -7.54 13.19
C VAL A 57 15.47 -6.73 12.96
N GLY A 58 15.47 -5.96 11.87
CA GLY A 58 14.29 -5.32 11.34
C GLY A 58 13.91 -5.86 9.98
N TRP A 59 12.61 -5.85 9.71
CA TRP A 59 12.03 -6.33 8.48
C TRP A 59 11.37 -5.21 7.70
N GLY A 60 11.55 -5.24 6.39
CA GLY A 60 10.91 -4.33 5.45
C GLY A 60 10.49 -5.04 4.18
N GLU A 61 9.74 -4.35 3.35
CA GLU A 61 9.22 -4.87 2.10
C GLU A 61 9.20 -3.76 1.05
N ALA A 62 9.89 -4.00 -0.04
CA ALA A 62 9.86 -3.12 -1.20
C ALA A 62 8.83 -3.65 -2.20
N CYS A 63 7.63 -3.03 -2.16
CA CYS A 63 6.53 -3.35 -3.07
C CYS A 63 6.90 -2.93 -4.49
N SER A 64 7.14 -3.89 -5.38
CA SER A 64 7.67 -3.61 -6.71
C SER A 64 6.63 -2.99 -7.65
N GLY A 65 5.37 -3.33 -7.47
CA GLY A 65 4.29 -2.92 -8.37
C GLY A 65 4.40 -3.47 -9.79
N ALA A 66 5.57 -3.48 -10.38
CA ALA A 66 5.78 -3.91 -11.76
C ALA A 66 7.03 -4.78 -11.99
N ASN A 67 8.21 -4.34 -11.59
CA ASN A 67 9.47 -5.02 -11.92
C ASN A 67 10.36 -5.23 -10.71
N VAL A 68 10.34 -6.45 -10.18
CA VAL A 68 11.10 -6.86 -8.99
C VAL A 68 12.61 -6.73 -9.21
N ALA A 69 13.12 -7.11 -10.37
CA ALA A 69 14.55 -7.04 -10.67
C ALA A 69 15.08 -5.60 -10.64
N SER A 70 14.30 -4.64 -11.14
CA SER A 70 14.67 -3.21 -11.09
C SER A 70 14.73 -2.69 -9.64
N VAL A 71 13.78 -3.10 -8.81
CA VAL A 71 13.74 -2.72 -7.39
C VAL A 71 14.90 -3.36 -6.63
N GLU A 72 15.18 -4.65 -6.88
CA GLU A 72 16.31 -5.36 -6.26
C GLU A 72 17.66 -4.70 -6.62
N GLN A 73 17.86 -4.33 -7.88
CA GLN A 73 19.09 -3.62 -8.30
C GLN A 73 19.20 -2.25 -7.63
N ALA A 74 18.10 -1.52 -7.48
CA ALA A 74 18.10 -0.26 -6.74
C ALA A 74 18.46 -0.47 -5.26
N LEU A 75 17.92 -1.50 -4.61
CA LEU A 75 18.25 -1.87 -3.23
C LEU A 75 19.74 -2.16 -3.05
N ARG A 76 20.33 -2.98 -3.96
CA ARG A 76 21.77 -3.29 -3.96
C ARG A 76 22.64 -2.04 -4.14
N ALA A 77 22.21 -1.11 -5.00
CA ALA A 77 22.90 0.15 -5.21
C ALA A 77 22.77 1.11 -3.99
N MET A 78 21.71 0.99 -3.21
CA MET A 78 21.47 1.77 -1.99
C MET A 78 22.21 1.22 -0.77
N GLU A 79 22.54 -0.06 -0.74
CA GLU A 79 23.19 -0.72 0.41
C GLU A 79 24.39 0.04 0.96
N PRO A 80 25.36 0.55 0.15
CA PRO A 80 26.51 1.31 0.63
C PRO A 80 26.16 2.63 1.34
N PHE A 81 24.95 3.17 1.12
CA PHE A 81 24.47 4.38 1.80
C PHE A 81 23.85 4.08 3.16
N VAL A 82 23.51 2.81 3.41
CA VAL A 82 22.79 2.35 4.62
C VAL A 82 23.69 1.63 5.58
N VAL A 83 24.52 0.69 5.09
CA VAL A 83 25.46 -0.07 5.93
C VAL A 83 26.46 0.88 6.58
N GLY A 84 26.69 0.68 7.89
CA GLY A 84 27.50 1.55 8.73
C GLY A 84 26.77 2.76 9.31
N ARG A 85 25.52 3.03 8.87
CA ARG A 85 24.69 4.13 9.39
C ARG A 85 23.82 3.66 10.56
N SER A 86 23.40 4.62 11.35
CA SER A 86 22.41 4.36 12.41
C SER A 86 21.01 4.19 11.82
N PRO A 87 20.19 3.23 12.30
CA PRO A 87 18.79 3.10 11.88
C PRO A 87 17.96 4.35 12.18
N TRP A 88 18.36 5.16 13.19
CA TRP A 88 17.72 6.44 13.53
C TRP A 88 17.92 7.53 12.46
N SER A 89 18.80 7.30 11.48
CA SER A 89 19.16 8.29 10.45
C SER A 89 18.39 8.07 9.13
N SER A 90 17.21 7.44 9.15
CA SER A 90 16.42 7.14 7.95
C SER A 90 16.26 8.36 7.03
N GLU A 91 15.81 9.50 7.54
CA GLU A 91 15.65 10.71 6.72
C GLU A 91 17.00 11.24 6.17
N ALA A 92 18.07 11.20 6.96
CA ALA A 92 19.40 11.62 6.48
C ALA A 92 19.97 10.68 5.41
N ILE A 93 19.69 9.38 5.51
CA ILE A 93 20.05 8.40 4.48
C ILE A 93 19.26 8.71 3.19
N ARG A 94 17.95 8.95 3.30
CA ARG A 94 17.10 9.32 2.16
C ARG A 94 17.59 10.58 1.45
N GLU A 95 17.92 11.62 2.20
CA GLU A 95 18.47 12.86 1.63
C GLU A 95 19.81 12.62 0.93
N ASP A 96 20.71 11.83 1.52
CA ASP A 96 21.98 11.49 0.88
C ASP A 96 21.76 10.72 -0.44
N LEU A 97 20.81 9.78 -0.49
CA LEU A 97 20.46 9.04 -1.72
C LEU A 97 19.98 9.99 -2.82
N TRP A 98 19.09 10.95 -2.50
CA TRP A 98 18.55 11.87 -3.49
C TRP A 98 19.54 12.94 -3.94
N HIS A 99 20.46 13.36 -3.07
CA HIS A 99 21.47 14.38 -3.41
C HIS A 99 22.72 13.77 -4.05
N LYS A 100 23.29 12.74 -3.43
CA LYS A 100 24.54 12.11 -3.91
C LYS A 100 24.29 11.09 -5.03
N GLY A 101 23.16 10.41 -4.99
CA GLY A 101 22.78 9.39 -5.95
C GLY A 101 21.86 9.87 -7.07
N ILE A 102 21.71 11.16 -7.28
CA ILE A 102 20.72 11.77 -8.20
C ILE A 102 20.68 11.19 -9.61
N TRP A 103 21.81 10.76 -10.13
CA TRP A 103 21.90 10.13 -11.46
C TRP A 103 21.55 8.64 -11.43
N MET A 104 21.72 7.98 -10.29
CA MET A 104 21.50 6.54 -10.12
C MET A 104 20.07 6.22 -9.70
N PHE A 105 19.48 7.06 -8.83
CA PHE A 105 18.20 6.80 -8.20
C PHE A 105 17.09 7.64 -8.83
N ARG A 106 16.32 7.03 -9.74
CA ARG A 106 15.18 7.66 -10.40
C ARG A 106 13.87 7.14 -9.80
N LYS A 107 13.02 8.06 -9.43
CA LYS A 107 11.65 7.79 -9.01
C LYS A 107 10.83 7.29 -10.21
N PRO A 108 9.86 6.36 -10.01
CA PRO A 108 9.41 5.82 -8.73
C PRO A 108 10.23 4.62 -8.22
N THR A 109 10.98 3.88 -9.05
CA THR A 109 11.68 2.64 -8.64
C THR A 109 12.52 2.82 -7.39
N ALA A 110 13.26 3.93 -7.30
CA ALA A 110 14.07 4.25 -6.11
C ALA A 110 13.20 4.50 -4.86
N SER A 111 12.00 5.05 -5.03
CA SER A 111 11.05 5.23 -3.92
C SER A 111 10.55 3.90 -3.38
N PHE A 112 10.19 2.95 -4.24
CA PHE A 112 9.82 1.60 -3.85
C PHE A 112 10.95 0.91 -3.06
N ALA A 113 12.17 0.95 -3.60
CA ALA A 113 13.33 0.35 -2.96
C ALA A 113 13.59 0.95 -1.58
N TYR A 114 13.69 2.28 -1.50
CA TYR A 114 13.99 2.94 -0.22
C TYR A 114 12.89 2.77 0.82
N ALA A 115 11.63 2.78 0.42
CA ALA A 115 10.52 2.55 1.34
C ALA A 115 10.63 1.22 2.09
N GLY A 116 11.09 0.16 1.42
CA GLY A 116 11.34 -1.12 2.07
C GLY A 116 12.51 -1.05 3.08
N ILE A 117 13.59 -0.35 2.76
CA ILE A 117 14.67 -0.10 3.71
C ILE A 117 14.14 0.72 4.89
N ASP A 118 13.43 1.80 4.65
CA ASP A 118 12.84 2.67 5.67
C ASP A 118 11.97 1.89 6.67
N MET A 119 11.10 0.96 6.18
CA MET A 119 10.30 0.09 7.03
C MET A 119 11.16 -0.75 7.97
N ALA A 120 12.24 -1.36 7.44
CA ALA A 120 13.16 -2.17 8.26
C ALA A 120 13.88 -1.32 9.32
N LEU A 121 14.28 -0.11 8.98
CA LEU A 121 14.90 0.82 9.93
C LEU A 121 13.93 1.22 11.05
N TRP A 122 12.67 1.53 10.73
CA TRP A 122 11.65 1.85 11.73
C TRP A 122 11.27 0.65 12.59
N ASP A 123 11.27 -0.57 12.05
CA ASP A 123 11.08 -1.80 12.82
C ASP A 123 12.20 -1.97 13.86
N ILE A 124 13.48 -1.77 13.47
CA ILE A 124 14.62 -1.75 14.39
C ILE A 124 14.44 -0.67 15.46
N CYS A 125 14.12 0.56 15.05
CA CYS A 125 13.95 1.67 15.99
C CYS A 125 12.86 1.37 17.04
N GLY A 126 11.74 0.82 16.61
CA GLY A 126 10.67 0.41 17.53
C GLY A 126 11.10 -0.69 18.49
N LYS A 127 11.78 -1.72 17.99
CA LYS A 127 12.35 -2.80 18.81
C LYS A 127 13.40 -2.29 19.79
N ALA A 128 14.27 -1.39 19.36
CA ALA A 128 15.33 -0.83 20.20
C ALA A 128 14.79 -0.01 21.40
N CYS A 129 13.63 0.63 21.25
CA CYS A 129 12.98 1.35 22.36
C CYS A 129 11.83 0.59 23.02
N ASP A 130 11.60 -0.65 22.66
CA ASP A 130 10.45 -1.42 23.14
C ASP A 130 9.11 -0.67 22.93
N GLN A 131 8.96 -0.09 21.72
CA GLN A 131 7.77 0.67 21.35
C GLN A 131 7.23 0.22 19.98
N PRO A 132 5.91 0.20 19.78
CA PRO A 132 5.34 0.03 18.47
C PRO A 132 5.63 1.27 17.59
N VAL A 133 5.79 1.05 16.29
CA VAL A 133 6.19 2.10 15.34
C VAL A 133 5.28 3.33 15.39
N TYR A 134 3.96 3.18 15.55
CA TYR A 134 3.05 4.33 15.62
C TYR A 134 3.41 5.32 16.75
N ASN A 135 4.03 4.86 17.86
CA ASN A 135 4.47 5.76 18.94
C ASN A 135 5.63 6.64 18.49
N LEU A 136 6.51 6.16 17.61
CA LEU A 136 7.61 6.94 17.04
C LEU A 136 7.11 8.01 16.05
N PHE A 137 5.88 7.87 15.56
CA PHE A 137 5.20 8.80 14.67
C PHE A 137 4.20 9.72 15.39
N GLY A 138 4.34 9.90 16.70
CA GLY A 138 3.55 10.83 17.51
C GLY A 138 2.35 10.19 18.20
N GLY A 139 2.24 8.89 18.18
CA GLY A 139 1.19 8.13 18.84
C GLY A 139 -0.11 8.02 18.04
N LYS A 140 -0.97 7.11 18.48
CA LYS A 140 -2.25 6.84 17.82
C LYS A 140 -3.30 7.91 18.13
N VAL A 141 -4.11 8.27 17.14
CA VAL A 141 -5.29 9.12 17.25
C VAL A 141 -6.58 8.33 17.01
N ARG A 142 -6.45 7.05 16.68
CA ARG A 142 -7.55 6.08 16.53
C ARG A 142 -7.11 4.71 17.02
N ASP A 143 -8.07 3.87 17.41
CA ASP A 143 -7.80 2.53 17.95
C ASP A 143 -7.89 1.42 16.88
N SER A 144 -8.19 1.78 15.64
CA SER A 144 -8.28 0.82 14.52
C SER A 144 -8.39 1.53 13.18
N ALA A 145 -8.11 0.78 12.10
CA ALA A 145 -8.49 1.15 10.73
C ALA A 145 -9.33 0.04 10.10
N ASP A 146 -10.23 0.44 9.20
CA ASP A 146 -11.08 -0.47 8.45
C ASP A 146 -10.55 -0.65 7.03
N TYR A 147 -10.74 -1.85 6.48
CA TYR A 147 -10.30 -2.25 5.16
C TYR A 147 -11.47 -2.69 4.30
N PHE A 148 -11.34 -2.62 2.98
CA PHE A 148 -12.37 -3.02 2.06
C PHE A 148 -12.36 -4.53 1.77
N TYR A 149 -13.47 -5.03 1.22
CA TYR A 149 -13.54 -6.33 0.57
C TYR A 149 -13.31 -6.15 -0.93
N TYR A 150 -12.25 -6.76 -1.47
CA TYR A 150 -11.96 -6.76 -2.89
C TYR A 150 -12.86 -7.78 -3.60
N LEU A 151 -13.61 -7.34 -4.62
CA LEU A 151 -14.41 -8.21 -5.47
C LEU A 151 -13.62 -8.52 -6.75
N ALA A 152 -13.24 -9.79 -6.93
CA ALA A 152 -12.68 -10.25 -8.19
C ALA A 152 -13.77 -10.28 -9.26
N ARG A 153 -13.48 -9.78 -10.46
CA ARG A 153 -14.40 -9.86 -11.61
C ARG A 153 -14.73 -11.33 -11.92
N GLY A 154 -15.98 -11.62 -12.27
CA GLY A 154 -16.42 -12.99 -12.53
C GLY A 154 -17.88 -13.07 -12.97
N THR A 155 -18.44 -14.29 -12.93
CA THR A 155 -19.87 -14.51 -13.22
C THR A 155 -20.77 -13.93 -12.14
N GLU A 156 -22.06 -13.79 -12.43
CA GLU A 156 -23.05 -13.29 -11.46
C GLU A 156 -23.09 -14.16 -10.18
N GLU A 157 -22.97 -15.48 -10.34
CA GLU A 157 -22.92 -16.42 -9.21
C GLU A 157 -21.69 -16.20 -8.35
N SER A 158 -20.51 -16.06 -8.99
CA SER A 158 -19.24 -15.80 -8.29
C SER A 158 -19.28 -14.48 -7.54
N LEU A 159 -19.72 -13.39 -8.17
CA LEU A 159 -19.86 -12.09 -7.53
C LEU A 159 -20.84 -12.11 -6.36
N THR A 160 -21.99 -12.78 -6.54
CA THR A 160 -22.97 -12.96 -5.47
C THR A 160 -22.38 -13.69 -4.27
N GLN A 161 -21.60 -14.77 -4.53
CA GLN A 161 -20.96 -15.53 -3.46
C GLN A 161 -19.89 -14.70 -2.74
N GLN A 162 -19.04 -13.97 -3.46
CA GLN A 162 -18.04 -13.07 -2.88
C GLN A 162 -18.71 -11.98 -2.02
N CYS A 163 -19.78 -11.37 -2.51
CA CYS A 163 -20.53 -10.38 -1.76
C CYS A 163 -21.11 -10.96 -0.45
N ARG A 164 -21.69 -12.16 -0.51
CA ARG A 164 -22.21 -12.86 0.69
C ARG A 164 -21.10 -13.15 1.70
N ASP A 165 -19.95 -13.65 1.23
CA ASP A 165 -18.79 -13.88 2.11
C ASP A 165 -18.34 -12.58 2.78
N GLY A 166 -18.15 -11.50 2.02
CA GLY A 166 -17.76 -10.20 2.57
C GLY A 166 -18.78 -9.64 3.58
N VAL A 167 -20.09 -9.79 3.29
CA VAL A 167 -21.17 -9.40 4.21
C VAL A 167 -21.14 -10.23 5.50
N GLN A 168 -20.98 -11.56 5.37
CA GLN A 168 -20.90 -12.46 6.53
C GLN A 168 -19.68 -12.18 7.40
N ARG A 169 -18.56 -11.82 6.80
CA ARG A 169 -17.32 -11.42 7.50
C ARG A 169 -17.35 -10.00 8.05
N GLY A 170 -18.46 -9.27 7.87
CA GLY A 170 -18.70 -7.95 8.47
C GLY A 170 -18.12 -6.76 7.70
N TYR A 171 -17.73 -6.95 6.44
CA TYR A 171 -17.24 -5.84 5.62
C TYR A 171 -18.36 -4.82 5.32
N ARG A 172 -17.99 -3.54 5.37
CA ARG A 172 -18.89 -2.41 5.10
C ARG A 172 -18.56 -1.68 3.81
N VAL A 173 -17.38 -1.91 3.25
CA VAL A 173 -16.89 -1.30 2.01
C VAL A 173 -16.50 -2.40 1.05
N PHE A 174 -17.08 -2.38 -0.13
CA PHE A 174 -16.81 -3.31 -1.22
C PHE A 174 -16.17 -2.55 -2.37
N TYR A 175 -15.21 -3.17 -3.02
CA TYR A 175 -14.41 -2.54 -4.06
C TYR A 175 -14.36 -3.43 -5.30
N LEU A 176 -14.62 -2.84 -6.47
CA LEU A 176 -14.65 -3.54 -7.76
C LEU A 176 -13.89 -2.73 -8.82
N LYS A 177 -13.06 -3.42 -9.58
CA LYS A 177 -12.40 -2.86 -10.77
C LYS A 177 -13.39 -2.73 -11.92
N VAL A 178 -13.35 -1.57 -12.61
CA VAL A 178 -14.14 -1.22 -13.79
C VAL A 178 -13.23 -0.66 -14.90
N GLY A 179 -13.77 -0.24 -16.02
CA GLY A 179 -13.01 0.41 -17.10
C GLY A 179 -12.69 -0.50 -18.29
N LEU A 180 -13.26 -1.71 -18.35
CA LEU A 180 -13.09 -2.62 -19.49
C LEU A 180 -14.30 -2.58 -20.44
N ASP A 181 -15.51 -2.77 -19.92
CA ASP A 181 -16.77 -2.80 -20.67
C ASP A 181 -17.89 -2.30 -19.77
N ILE A 182 -18.43 -1.13 -20.08
CA ILE A 182 -19.43 -0.46 -19.25
C ILE A 182 -20.76 -1.24 -19.17
N ASP A 183 -21.16 -1.94 -20.24
CA ASP A 183 -22.41 -2.70 -20.25
C ASP A 183 -22.30 -3.96 -19.40
N ALA A 184 -21.14 -4.64 -19.45
CA ALA A 184 -20.85 -5.77 -18.57
C ALA A 184 -20.72 -5.30 -17.11
N GLU A 185 -20.06 -4.18 -16.88
CA GLU A 185 -19.85 -3.59 -15.55
C GLU A 185 -21.17 -3.13 -14.92
N TYR A 186 -22.07 -2.54 -15.70
CA TYR A 186 -23.42 -2.21 -15.23
C TYR A 186 -24.17 -3.45 -14.72
N LYS A 187 -24.09 -4.58 -15.45
CA LYS A 187 -24.71 -5.84 -15.01
C LYS A 187 -24.07 -6.36 -13.72
N MET A 188 -22.74 -6.35 -13.65
CA MET A 188 -22.01 -6.76 -12.43
C MET A 188 -22.40 -5.88 -11.22
N LEU A 189 -22.47 -4.57 -11.40
CA LEU A 189 -22.82 -3.63 -10.33
C LEU A 189 -24.25 -3.82 -9.83
N ARG A 190 -25.19 -4.16 -10.70
CA ARG A 190 -26.56 -4.52 -10.30
C ARG A 190 -26.55 -5.74 -9.37
N VAL A 191 -25.80 -6.81 -9.73
CA VAL A 191 -25.66 -8.00 -8.91
C VAL A 191 -24.99 -7.67 -7.56
N VAL A 192 -23.90 -6.92 -7.61
CA VAL A 192 -23.17 -6.52 -6.39
C VAL A 192 -24.06 -5.69 -5.47
N ARG A 193 -24.71 -4.63 -5.99
CA ARG A 193 -25.58 -3.77 -5.18
C ARG A 193 -26.76 -4.53 -4.57
N GLN A 194 -27.36 -5.44 -5.32
CA GLN A 194 -28.43 -6.30 -4.79
C GLN A 194 -27.91 -7.22 -3.67
N ALA A 195 -26.70 -7.76 -3.80
CA ALA A 195 -26.14 -8.70 -2.82
C ALA A 195 -25.61 -8.02 -1.54
N ILE A 196 -25.02 -6.83 -1.64
CA ILE A 196 -24.48 -6.11 -0.48
C ILE A 196 -25.52 -5.21 0.22
N GLY A 197 -26.65 -4.90 -0.44
CA GLY A 197 -27.68 -3.98 0.06
C GLY A 197 -27.27 -2.51 -0.03
N SER A 198 -28.19 -1.58 0.30
CA SER A 198 -27.97 -0.12 0.23
C SER A 198 -27.09 0.43 1.35
N GLU A 199 -26.98 -0.29 2.49
CA GLU A 199 -26.27 0.17 3.69
C GLU A 199 -24.75 0.12 3.58
N ARG A 200 -24.24 -0.61 2.58
CA ARG A 200 -22.79 -0.81 2.39
C ARG A 200 -22.27 0.06 1.25
N ARG A 201 -21.07 0.57 1.46
CA ARG A 201 -20.39 1.40 0.49
C ARG A 201 -19.85 0.55 -0.65
N LEU A 202 -20.03 1.02 -1.88
CA LEU A 202 -19.49 0.42 -3.09
C LEU A 202 -18.51 1.41 -3.72
N ARG A 203 -17.29 0.99 -3.92
CA ARG A 203 -16.23 1.77 -4.57
C ARG A 203 -15.84 1.12 -5.87
N LEU A 204 -15.56 1.95 -6.83
CA LEU A 204 -15.12 1.54 -8.15
C LEU A 204 -13.74 2.10 -8.44
N ASP A 205 -12.97 1.37 -9.26
CA ASP A 205 -11.68 1.84 -9.75
C ASP A 205 -11.56 1.54 -11.25
N ALA A 206 -11.35 2.60 -12.02
CA ALA A 206 -11.21 2.51 -13.47
C ALA A 206 -9.74 2.47 -13.92
N ASN A 207 -8.77 2.71 -13.03
CA ASN A 207 -7.33 2.77 -13.34
C ASN A 207 -7.02 3.65 -14.58
N GLY A 208 -7.67 4.81 -14.69
CA GLY A 208 -7.42 5.77 -15.76
C GLY A 208 -8.00 5.40 -17.12
N ALA A 209 -8.89 4.41 -17.20
CA ALA A 209 -9.34 3.83 -18.47
C ALA A 209 -10.19 4.77 -19.34
N TRP A 210 -10.83 5.76 -18.75
CA TRP A 210 -11.79 6.60 -19.48
C TRP A 210 -11.20 7.95 -19.91
N THR A 211 -11.70 8.47 -21.01
CA THR A 211 -11.59 9.91 -21.29
C THR A 211 -12.53 10.69 -20.38
N VAL A 212 -12.30 11.99 -20.20
CA VAL A 212 -13.16 12.85 -19.35
C VAL A 212 -14.64 12.72 -19.74
N ASN A 213 -14.95 12.75 -21.04
CA ASN A 213 -16.33 12.62 -21.51
C ASN A 213 -16.93 11.23 -21.26
N GLN A 214 -16.12 10.16 -21.38
CA GLN A 214 -16.56 8.81 -21.02
C GLN A 214 -16.80 8.70 -19.52
N ALA A 215 -15.87 9.21 -18.70
CA ALA A 215 -15.99 9.19 -17.25
C ALA A 215 -17.30 9.85 -16.79
N LEU A 216 -17.60 11.05 -17.30
CA LEU A 216 -18.83 11.76 -16.93
C LEU A 216 -20.09 11.00 -17.33
N ARG A 217 -20.15 10.47 -18.56
CA ARG A 217 -21.30 9.66 -19.01
C ARG A 217 -21.46 8.38 -18.22
N ASN A 218 -20.34 7.68 -17.97
CA ASN A 218 -20.35 6.42 -17.23
C ASN A 218 -20.77 6.65 -15.77
N LEU A 219 -20.28 7.73 -15.14
CA LEU A 219 -20.65 8.06 -13.77
C LEU A 219 -22.13 8.47 -13.65
N ASP A 220 -22.68 9.19 -14.62
CA ASP A 220 -24.12 9.47 -14.67
C ASP A 220 -24.95 8.19 -14.82
N LEU A 221 -24.50 7.22 -15.65
CA LEU A 221 -25.15 5.91 -15.79
C LEU A 221 -25.08 5.06 -14.51
N LEU A 222 -23.95 5.14 -13.78
CA LEU A 222 -23.69 4.33 -12.60
C LEU A 222 -24.18 4.95 -11.29
N ASP A 223 -24.70 6.19 -11.30
CA ASP A 223 -25.14 6.93 -10.11
C ASP A 223 -26.27 6.20 -9.35
N GLU A 224 -27.12 5.44 -10.04
CA GLU A 224 -28.18 4.62 -9.44
C GLU A 224 -27.64 3.59 -8.44
N PHE A 225 -26.39 3.15 -8.58
CA PHE A 225 -25.75 2.19 -7.66
C PHE A 225 -25.22 2.83 -6.39
N GLN A 226 -25.39 4.13 -6.17
CA GLN A 226 -24.96 4.84 -4.97
C GLN A 226 -23.48 4.59 -4.65
N ILE A 227 -22.60 4.94 -5.59
CA ILE A 227 -21.16 4.73 -5.50
C ILE A 227 -20.58 5.69 -4.45
N ASP A 228 -19.77 5.17 -3.51
CA ASP A 228 -19.10 5.96 -2.47
C ASP A 228 -18.08 6.93 -3.11
N PHE A 229 -17.23 6.42 -3.98
CA PHE A 229 -16.37 7.19 -4.88
C PHE A 229 -15.89 6.34 -6.07
N ILE A 230 -15.46 7.01 -7.12
CA ILE A 230 -14.72 6.44 -8.24
C ILE A 230 -13.23 6.74 -8.09
N GLU A 231 -12.39 5.70 -8.07
CA GLU A 231 -10.93 5.83 -8.05
C GLU A 231 -10.42 5.94 -9.49
N GLN A 232 -9.55 6.90 -9.71
CA GLN A 232 -8.85 7.17 -10.97
C GLN A 232 -9.70 6.93 -12.23
N PRO A 233 -10.77 7.71 -12.45
CA PRO A 233 -11.63 7.51 -13.61
C PRO A 233 -10.93 7.80 -14.93
N VAL A 234 -9.96 8.72 -14.93
CA VAL A 234 -9.26 9.22 -16.12
C VAL A 234 -7.74 9.18 -15.91
N SER A 235 -6.97 9.27 -17.01
CA SER A 235 -5.53 9.42 -16.93
C SER A 235 -5.12 10.57 -16.01
N GLN A 236 -4.04 10.37 -15.25
CA GLN A 236 -3.42 11.40 -14.41
C GLN A 236 -2.82 12.55 -15.24
N ASP A 237 -2.54 12.32 -16.50
CA ASP A 237 -1.92 13.29 -17.40
C ASP A 237 -2.87 13.69 -18.54
N PRO A 238 -3.11 15.00 -18.70
CA PRO A 238 -2.74 16.09 -17.79
C PRO A 238 -3.59 16.09 -16.49
N VAL A 239 -3.05 16.64 -15.41
CA VAL A 239 -3.71 16.73 -14.09
C VAL A 239 -5.09 17.40 -14.12
N THR A 240 -5.35 18.25 -15.12
CA THR A 240 -6.63 18.91 -15.37
C THR A 240 -7.77 17.94 -15.68
N ASN A 241 -7.47 16.73 -16.18
CA ASN A 241 -8.49 15.71 -16.44
C ASN A 241 -9.25 15.33 -15.15
N MET A 242 -8.50 15.06 -14.08
CA MET A 242 -9.08 14.74 -12.77
C MET A 242 -9.87 15.92 -12.20
N GLN A 243 -9.32 17.14 -12.31
CA GLN A 243 -10.01 18.36 -11.87
C GLN A 243 -11.34 18.57 -12.61
N GLU A 244 -11.39 18.32 -13.93
CA GLU A 244 -12.59 18.47 -14.73
C GLU A 244 -13.65 17.43 -14.34
N VAL A 245 -13.26 16.15 -14.16
CA VAL A 245 -14.21 15.11 -13.71
C VAL A 245 -14.75 15.47 -12.33
N ARG A 246 -13.88 15.82 -11.37
CA ARG A 246 -14.28 16.21 -10.02
C ARG A 246 -15.27 17.38 -10.02
N ALA A 247 -15.02 18.40 -10.85
CA ALA A 247 -15.87 19.60 -10.90
C ALA A 247 -17.26 19.34 -11.48
N ARG A 248 -17.44 18.30 -12.29
CA ARG A 248 -18.67 18.02 -13.06
C ARG A 248 -19.40 16.75 -12.62
N SER A 249 -18.73 15.83 -11.94
CA SER A 249 -19.31 14.57 -11.44
C SER A 249 -20.13 14.81 -10.17
N ARG A 250 -21.23 14.05 -10.00
CA ARG A 250 -21.95 13.94 -8.73
C ARG A 250 -21.34 12.92 -7.80
N VAL A 251 -20.64 11.93 -8.37
CA VAL A 251 -19.89 10.90 -7.63
C VAL A 251 -18.57 11.50 -7.19
N ALA A 252 -18.20 11.31 -5.92
CA ALA A 252 -16.91 11.73 -5.40
C ALA A 252 -15.77 11.04 -6.15
N VAL A 253 -14.66 11.74 -6.34
CA VAL A 253 -13.49 11.27 -7.11
C VAL A 253 -12.34 10.99 -6.16
N CYS A 254 -11.66 9.87 -6.37
CA CYS A 254 -10.44 9.49 -5.65
C CYS A 254 -9.24 9.50 -6.61
N ALA A 255 -8.19 10.23 -6.27
CA ALA A 255 -6.94 10.22 -7.02
C ALA A 255 -6.05 9.07 -6.53
N ASN A 256 -5.45 8.35 -7.46
CA ASN A 256 -4.53 7.25 -7.19
C ASN A 256 -3.29 7.34 -8.09
N GLU A 257 -3.37 6.98 -9.37
CA GLU A 257 -2.27 7.19 -10.32
C GLU A 257 -1.89 8.67 -10.39
N GLY A 258 -0.60 8.96 -10.59
CA GLY A 258 -0.07 10.33 -10.53
C GLY A 258 0.25 10.81 -9.12
N MET A 259 0.25 9.90 -8.12
CA MET A 259 0.75 10.15 -6.77
C MET A 259 2.00 9.30 -6.46
N TRP A 260 2.80 9.01 -7.48
CA TRP A 260 3.91 8.05 -7.44
C TRP A 260 5.21 8.62 -6.87
N THR A 261 5.22 9.90 -6.59
CA THR A 261 6.29 10.58 -5.87
C THR A 261 5.70 11.52 -4.83
N ALA A 262 6.50 11.93 -3.85
CA ALA A 262 6.06 12.88 -2.83
C ALA A 262 5.67 14.24 -3.45
N GLU A 263 6.37 14.65 -4.49
CA GLU A 263 6.12 15.91 -5.20
C GLU A 263 4.80 15.86 -6.00
N GLU A 264 4.55 14.75 -6.69
CA GLU A 264 3.28 14.55 -7.40
C GLU A 264 2.11 14.48 -6.42
N ALA A 265 2.23 13.69 -5.34
CA ALA A 265 1.22 13.60 -4.31
C ALA A 265 0.91 14.98 -3.69
N TYR A 266 1.94 15.76 -3.38
CA TYR A 266 1.77 17.14 -2.90
C TYR A 266 1.03 18.02 -3.91
N GLN A 267 1.38 17.93 -5.20
CA GLN A 267 0.70 18.70 -6.25
C GLN A 267 -0.77 18.29 -6.41
N GLN A 268 -1.07 17.01 -6.40
CA GLN A 268 -2.44 16.50 -6.49
C GLN A 268 -3.29 17.04 -5.32
N ILE A 269 -2.78 16.94 -4.09
CA ILE A 269 -3.47 17.40 -2.89
C ILE A 269 -3.70 18.93 -2.94
N THR A 270 -2.66 19.72 -3.20
CA THR A 270 -2.74 21.18 -3.17
C THR A 270 -3.53 21.77 -4.34
N LYS A 271 -3.58 21.09 -5.48
CA LYS A 271 -4.46 21.45 -6.62
C LYS A 271 -5.89 20.95 -6.45
N ARG A 272 -6.19 20.20 -5.39
CA ARG A 272 -7.52 19.64 -5.12
C ARG A 272 -8.10 18.88 -6.31
N THR A 273 -7.33 17.97 -6.86
CA THR A 273 -7.71 17.20 -8.06
C THR A 273 -8.79 16.15 -7.78
N ALA A 274 -8.97 15.77 -6.50
CA ALA A 274 -9.92 14.76 -6.06
C ALA A 274 -10.54 15.13 -4.69
N ASP A 275 -11.49 14.34 -4.24
CA ASP A 275 -12.13 14.43 -2.92
C ASP A 275 -11.45 13.53 -1.89
N VAL A 276 -10.85 12.42 -2.38
CA VAL A 276 -10.09 11.46 -1.61
C VAL A 276 -8.75 11.20 -2.31
N TYR A 277 -7.67 10.97 -1.54
CA TYR A 277 -6.35 10.68 -2.08
C TYR A 277 -5.90 9.30 -1.63
N CYS A 278 -5.70 8.40 -2.60
CA CYS A 278 -5.32 7.00 -2.38
C CYS A 278 -3.86 6.79 -2.79
N PHE A 279 -2.96 6.65 -1.83
CA PHE A 279 -1.53 6.45 -2.07
C PHE A 279 -0.87 5.69 -0.92
N SER A 280 0.42 5.38 -1.05
CA SER A 280 1.15 4.52 -0.11
C SER A 280 2.54 5.06 0.23
N SER A 281 3.11 4.53 1.31
CA SER A 281 4.47 4.85 1.77
C SER A 281 5.54 4.49 0.74
N TYR A 282 5.35 3.39 0.00
CA TYR A 282 6.32 2.95 -1.00
C TYR A 282 6.32 3.84 -2.26
N TRP A 283 5.22 4.49 -2.62
CA TRP A 283 5.21 5.47 -3.71
C TRP A 283 5.98 6.74 -3.34
N VAL A 284 5.71 7.26 -2.15
CA VAL A 284 6.33 8.51 -1.71
C VAL A 284 7.69 8.31 -1.02
N GLY A 285 8.12 7.04 -0.90
CA GLY A 285 9.48 6.64 -0.57
C GLY A 285 9.80 6.48 0.91
N SER A 286 8.90 6.75 1.85
CA SER A 286 9.07 6.44 3.28
C SER A 286 7.77 6.57 4.08
N LEU A 287 7.74 5.96 5.27
CA LEU A 287 6.63 6.10 6.23
C LEU A 287 6.45 7.56 6.69
N ALA A 288 7.57 8.26 6.90
CA ALA A 288 7.54 9.67 7.33
C ALA A 288 6.97 10.58 6.24
N GLN A 289 7.33 10.38 4.97
CA GLN A 289 6.76 11.15 3.87
C GLN A 289 5.27 10.86 3.68
N PHE A 290 4.88 9.60 3.81
CA PHE A 290 3.47 9.21 3.74
C PHE A 290 2.66 9.94 4.83
N GLN A 291 3.11 9.89 6.09
CA GLN A 291 2.44 10.61 7.17
C GLN A 291 2.36 12.12 6.91
N ARG A 292 3.47 12.76 6.48
CA ARG A 292 3.51 14.21 6.19
C ARG A 292 2.48 14.61 5.16
N LEU A 293 2.42 13.89 4.02
CA LEU A 293 1.47 14.19 2.95
C LEU A 293 0.02 13.94 3.36
N CYS A 294 -0.25 12.89 4.12
CA CYS A 294 -1.57 12.66 4.71
C CYS A 294 -2.00 13.79 5.65
N ARG A 295 -1.06 14.37 6.41
CA ARG A 295 -1.34 15.54 7.27
C ARG A 295 -1.51 16.82 6.46
N VAL A 296 -0.82 16.99 5.34
CA VAL A 296 -1.11 18.09 4.39
C VAL A 296 -2.54 17.97 3.87
N ALA A 297 -2.98 16.79 3.45
CA ALA A 297 -4.36 16.55 3.05
C ALA A 297 -5.35 16.87 4.19
N ALA A 298 -5.03 16.52 5.44
CA ALA A 298 -5.87 16.86 6.60
C ALA A 298 -6.01 18.36 6.82
N MET A 299 -4.92 19.13 6.67
CA MET A 299 -4.97 20.61 6.75
C MET A 299 -5.82 21.24 5.65
N GLU A 300 -5.90 20.61 4.49
CA GLU A 300 -6.77 21.00 3.38
C GLU A 300 -8.23 20.51 3.54
N GLY A 301 -8.55 19.81 4.66
CA GLY A 301 -9.88 19.22 4.90
C GLY A 301 -10.18 18.02 4.01
N LEU A 302 -9.16 17.37 3.46
CA LEU A 302 -9.26 16.25 2.53
C LEU A 302 -9.03 14.91 3.23
N GLN A 303 -9.63 13.86 2.68
CA GLN A 303 -9.51 12.50 3.21
C GLN A 303 -8.47 11.70 2.43
N ILE A 304 -7.89 10.70 3.11
CA ILE A 304 -6.94 9.77 2.51
C ILE A 304 -7.44 8.33 2.61
N CYS A 305 -7.05 7.54 1.63
CA CYS A 305 -7.16 6.09 1.60
C CYS A 305 -5.74 5.51 1.44
N LYS A 306 -5.41 4.45 2.16
CA LYS A 306 -4.16 3.74 1.96
C LYS A 306 -4.31 2.85 0.73
N HIS A 307 -3.37 3.00 -0.21
CA HIS A 307 -3.28 2.21 -1.44
C HIS A 307 -2.51 0.89 -1.25
N THR A 308 -2.78 -0.10 -2.11
CA THR A 308 -1.92 -1.27 -2.30
C THR A 308 -1.84 -1.68 -3.78
N HIS A 309 -0.62 -2.02 -4.24
CA HIS A 309 -0.39 -2.72 -5.51
C HIS A 309 -0.51 -4.24 -5.41
N GLY A 310 -0.80 -4.76 -4.25
CA GLY A 310 -0.44 -6.06 -3.77
C GLY A 310 0.78 -5.90 -2.87
N GLU A 311 0.70 -6.45 -1.66
CA GLU A 311 1.74 -6.34 -0.65
C GLU A 311 1.65 -7.54 0.29
N PHE A 312 2.77 -7.93 0.88
CA PHE A 312 2.80 -8.90 1.96
C PHE A 312 2.47 -8.22 3.31
N GLY A 313 2.43 -9.00 4.34
CA GLY A 313 2.07 -8.50 5.66
C GLY A 313 3.04 -7.49 6.27
N ILE A 314 4.30 -7.41 5.81
CA ILE A 314 5.28 -6.46 6.33
C ILE A 314 4.90 -5.04 5.94
N ALA A 315 4.69 -4.76 4.66
CA ALA A 315 4.29 -3.43 4.19
C ALA A 315 2.88 -3.06 4.66
N ALA A 316 1.96 -4.03 4.71
CA ALA A 316 0.62 -3.83 5.26
C ALA A 316 0.67 -3.39 6.73
N ALA A 317 1.52 -4.04 7.56
CA ALA A 317 1.71 -3.67 8.96
C ALA A 317 2.33 -2.28 9.11
N ALA A 318 3.39 -1.99 8.35
CA ALA A 318 4.05 -0.68 8.38
C ALA A 318 3.09 0.46 8.03
N ALA A 319 2.29 0.30 6.98
CA ALA A 319 1.28 1.28 6.60
C ALA A 319 0.19 1.43 7.68
N HIS A 320 -0.25 0.32 8.29
CA HIS A 320 -1.27 0.34 9.34
C HIS A 320 -0.83 1.16 10.56
N HIS A 321 0.44 1.06 10.99
CA HIS A 321 0.97 1.91 12.05
C HIS A 321 0.79 3.40 11.74
N ILE A 322 1.04 3.82 10.51
CA ILE A 322 0.86 5.22 10.11
C ILE A 322 -0.62 5.60 10.08
N LEU A 323 -1.51 4.73 9.57
CA LEU A 323 -2.96 4.99 9.58
C LEU A 323 -3.50 5.29 10.98
N LEU A 324 -2.99 4.62 12.01
CA LEU A 324 -3.39 4.87 13.41
C LEU A 324 -3.05 6.29 13.90
N THR A 325 -2.07 6.96 13.28
CA THR A 325 -1.61 8.31 13.65
C THR A 325 -2.34 9.44 12.90
N LEU A 326 -3.26 9.11 11.98
CA LEU A 326 -3.87 10.06 11.05
C LEU A 326 -5.33 10.34 11.38
N PRO A 327 -5.77 11.62 11.38
CA PRO A 327 -7.15 11.98 11.70
C PRO A 327 -8.13 11.80 10.53
N ASN A 328 -7.64 11.81 9.30
CA ASN A 328 -8.43 11.95 8.06
C ASN A 328 -8.50 10.68 7.19
N VAL A 329 -8.34 9.50 7.78
CA VAL A 329 -8.40 8.21 7.08
C VAL A 329 -9.85 7.80 6.85
N VAL A 330 -10.20 7.45 5.61
CA VAL A 330 -11.51 6.87 5.26
C VAL A 330 -11.65 5.44 5.81
N ALA A 331 -12.87 4.98 6.01
CA ALA A 331 -13.13 3.55 6.20
C ALA A 331 -12.87 2.78 4.90
N GLY A 332 -12.40 1.53 4.97
CA GLY A 332 -12.17 0.70 3.79
C GLY A 332 -10.88 1.06 3.05
N ASN A 333 -9.75 1.07 3.75
CA ASN A 333 -8.44 1.18 3.13
C ASN A 333 -8.16 -0.05 2.25
N GLN A 334 -7.31 0.11 1.25
CA GLN A 334 -7.00 -0.98 0.32
C GLN A 334 -6.15 -2.05 1.00
N GLN A 335 -6.38 -3.30 0.62
CA GLN A 335 -5.64 -4.48 1.04
C GLN A 335 -5.83 -5.61 0.01
N THR A 336 -4.85 -6.49 -0.10
CA THR A 336 -4.92 -7.71 -0.91
C THR A 336 -4.72 -8.98 -0.09
N ALA A 337 -4.49 -8.86 1.21
CA ALA A 337 -4.25 -9.99 2.11
C ALA A 337 -5.37 -11.06 2.04
N GLN A 338 -6.63 -10.65 1.83
CA GLN A 338 -7.75 -11.58 1.65
C GLN A 338 -7.66 -12.44 0.37
N MET A 339 -6.90 -11.99 -0.62
CA MET A 339 -6.73 -12.68 -1.91
C MET A 339 -5.50 -13.58 -1.91
N MET A 340 -4.55 -13.38 -1.03
CA MET A 340 -3.29 -14.12 -1.00
C MET A 340 -3.51 -15.56 -0.53
N CYS A 341 -2.81 -16.51 -1.16
CA CYS A 341 -2.82 -17.91 -0.73
C CYS A 341 -2.08 -18.14 0.59
N ASP A 342 -1.08 -17.31 0.87
CA ASP A 342 -0.24 -17.33 2.09
C ASP A 342 0.44 -15.96 2.28
N ASP A 343 1.28 -15.82 3.30
CA ASP A 343 2.05 -14.63 3.62
C ASP A 343 3.46 -15.05 4.12
N VAL A 344 4.38 -14.12 4.19
CA VAL A 344 5.71 -14.29 4.80
C VAL A 344 5.68 -14.24 6.32
N LEU A 345 4.52 -14.01 6.92
CA LEU A 345 4.33 -13.98 8.38
C LEU A 345 4.00 -15.38 8.94
N LYS A 346 4.34 -15.62 10.21
CA LYS A 346 3.93 -16.83 10.93
C LYS A 346 2.42 -16.87 11.13
N HIS A 347 1.81 -15.72 11.40
CA HIS A 347 0.39 -15.55 11.60
C HIS A 347 -0.16 -14.51 10.63
N PRO A 348 -1.27 -14.80 9.93
CA PRO A 348 -1.87 -13.83 9.03
C PRO A 348 -2.37 -12.60 9.79
N LEU A 349 -2.28 -11.44 9.15
CA LEU A 349 -2.81 -10.20 9.70
C LEU A 349 -4.35 -10.25 9.83
N PRO A 350 -4.96 -9.52 10.76
CA PRO A 350 -6.42 -9.47 10.94
C PRO A 350 -7.18 -9.11 9.65
N ILE A 351 -6.58 -8.29 8.77
CA ILE A 351 -7.17 -7.89 7.48
C ILE A 351 -7.32 -9.04 6.47
N ALA A 352 -6.64 -10.16 6.66
CA ALA A 352 -6.81 -11.34 5.82
C ALA A 352 -8.16 -12.03 6.07
N SER A 353 -8.76 -11.85 7.25
CA SER A 353 -10.00 -12.52 7.65
C SER A 353 -11.17 -11.60 7.96
N GLY A 354 -10.96 -10.29 8.13
CA GLY A 354 -12.00 -9.34 8.49
C GLY A 354 -11.67 -7.90 8.13
N PRO A 355 -12.66 -6.99 8.24
CA PRO A 355 -12.51 -5.62 7.76
C PRO A 355 -11.71 -4.73 8.71
N LYS A 356 -11.43 -5.17 9.93
CA LYS A 356 -10.92 -4.28 10.98
C LYS A 356 -9.63 -4.81 11.59
N TRP A 357 -8.64 -3.93 11.64
CA TRP A 357 -7.43 -4.18 12.40
C TRP A 357 -7.30 -3.13 13.50
N GLY A 358 -7.13 -3.63 14.72
CA GLY A 358 -6.92 -2.82 15.93
C GLY A 358 -5.49 -2.30 16.06
N VAL A 359 -5.09 -2.02 17.28
CA VAL A 359 -3.71 -1.59 17.58
C VAL A 359 -2.79 -2.81 17.55
N PRO A 360 -1.70 -2.80 16.74
CA PRO A 360 -0.71 -3.86 16.77
C PRO A 360 -0.05 -3.97 18.14
N GLU A 361 0.19 -5.20 18.59
CA GLU A 361 0.85 -5.49 19.86
C GLU A 361 2.33 -5.72 19.66
N GLY A 362 3.14 -5.31 20.66
CA GLY A 362 4.60 -5.50 20.64
C GLY A 362 5.39 -4.38 19.98
N PRO A 363 6.73 -4.43 20.11
CA PRO A 363 7.65 -3.42 19.59
C PRO A 363 7.85 -3.56 18.07
N GLY A 364 8.33 -2.48 17.45
CA GLY A 364 8.56 -2.43 16.02
C GLY A 364 7.24 -2.47 15.25
N LEU A 365 7.17 -3.25 14.21
CA LEU A 365 5.96 -3.47 13.40
C LEU A 365 4.95 -4.41 14.07
N GLY A 366 5.28 -5.02 15.22
CA GLY A 366 4.38 -5.93 15.92
C GLY A 366 4.02 -7.20 15.13
N ILE A 367 4.90 -7.65 14.24
CA ILE A 367 4.75 -8.82 13.39
C ILE A 367 5.86 -9.85 13.63
N ASP A 368 5.58 -11.10 13.33
CA ASP A 368 6.54 -12.20 13.40
C ASP A 368 6.76 -12.78 12.00
N VAL A 369 7.89 -12.42 11.38
CA VAL A 369 8.26 -12.88 10.05
C VAL A 369 8.79 -14.32 10.13
N ASP A 370 8.29 -15.18 9.25
CA ASP A 370 8.72 -16.56 9.11
C ASP A 370 9.85 -16.66 8.07
N GLU A 371 11.09 -16.80 8.54
CA GLU A 371 12.26 -16.87 7.66
C GLU A 371 12.25 -18.11 6.74
N GLU A 372 11.54 -19.19 7.11
CA GLU A 372 11.39 -20.36 6.25
C GLU A 372 10.42 -20.07 5.11
N LYS A 373 9.33 -19.38 5.41
CA LYS A 373 8.40 -18.88 4.36
C LYS A 373 9.10 -17.90 3.43
N VAL A 374 9.86 -16.95 3.96
CA VAL A 374 10.64 -16.01 3.14
C VAL A 374 11.56 -16.76 2.18
N ARG A 375 12.32 -17.76 2.67
CA ARG A 375 13.18 -18.58 1.80
C ARG A 375 12.39 -19.37 0.76
N ARG A 376 11.29 -20.01 1.14
CA ARG A 376 10.42 -20.77 0.23
C ARG A 376 9.86 -19.88 -0.89
N TYR A 377 9.39 -18.67 -0.58
CA TYR A 377 8.85 -17.78 -1.61
C TYR A 377 9.95 -17.09 -2.43
N HIS A 378 11.13 -16.94 -1.89
CA HIS A 378 12.32 -16.56 -2.66
C HIS A 378 12.70 -17.65 -3.68
N GLU A 379 12.71 -18.92 -3.29
CA GLU A 379 12.91 -20.05 -4.20
C GLU A 379 11.81 -20.14 -5.27
N SER A 380 10.56 -19.85 -4.90
CA SER A 380 9.46 -19.74 -5.85
C SER A 380 9.73 -18.64 -6.89
N TYR A 381 10.18 -17.47 -6.46
CA TYR A 381 10.58 -16.39 -7.36
C TYR A 381 11.75 -16.80 -8.26
N GLN A 382 12.76 -17.46 -7.72
CA GLN A 382 13.93 -17.91 -8.50
C GLN A 382 13.56 -18.94 -9.59
N SER A 383 12.59 -19.81 -9.31
CA SER A 383 12.18 -20.88 -10.23
C SER A 383 11.13 -20.43 -11.24
N SER A 384 10.21 -19.56 -10.86
CA SER A 384 9.03 -19.20 -11.67
C SER A 384 9.01 -17.73 -12.09
N GLY A 385 9.91 -16.89 -11.55
CA GLY A 385 9.95 -15.46 -11.81
C GLY A 385 8.88 -14.69 -11.01
N GLN A 386 8.66 -13.43 -11.41
CA GLN A 386 7.65 -12.57 -10.82
C GLN A 386 6.28 -12.80 -11.46
N PHE A 387 5.22 -12.57 -10.69
CA PHE A 387 3.89 -12.34 -11.25
C PHE A 387 3.86 -10.99 -11.96
N VAL A 388 3.83 -11.03 -13.29
CA VAL A 388 3.74 -9.78 -14.08
C VAL A 388 2.32 -9.21 -13.97
N PRO A 389 2.18 -7.87 -13.91
CA PRO A 389 0.86 -7.25 -13.77
C PRO A 389 0.04 -7.22 -15.06
N TYR A 390 0.55 -7.75 -16.15
CA TYR A 390 -0.12 -7.79 -17.45
C TYR A 390 0.07 -9.17 -18.09
N ASP A 391 -0.85 -9.57 -18.95
CA ASP A 391 -0.71 -10.79 -19.75
C ASP A 391 0.11 -10.46 -21.01
N PRO A 392 1.33 -11.03 -21.17
CA PRO A 392 2.14 -10.79 -22.38
C PRO A 392 1.46 -11.22 -23.68
N ALA A 393 0.49 -12.14 -23.61
CA ALA A 393 -0.27 -12.58 -24.78
C ALA A 393 -1.31 -11.53 -25.24
N LEU A 394 -1.57 -10.50 -24.45
CA LEU A 394 -2.48 -9.40 -24.78
C LEU A 394 -1.78 -8.14 -25.31
N ILE A 395 -0.44 -8.18 -25.41
CA ILE A 395 0.39 -7.14 -26.02
C ILE A 395 0.79 -7.58 -27.41
#